data_f9b9e2e10526d1a314785628e84b044b
#
_entry.id   f9b9e2e10526d1a314785628e84b044b
#
_cell.length_a   1.000
_cell.length_b   1.000
_cell.length_c   1.000
_cell.angle_alpha   90.00
_cell.angle_beta   90.00
_cell.angle_gamma   90.00
#
_symmetry.space_group_name_H-M   'P 1'
#
loop_
_entity.id
_entity.type
_entity.pdbx_description
1 polymer ?
#
loop_
_entity_poly.entity_id
_entity_poly.type
_entity_poly.pdbx_seq_one_letter_code
_entity_poly.pdbx_strand_id
1 'polypeptide(L)'
;FEANTPITRALRDAGLLVRHETYEHPYPHCWRCDNPLIYRAVSSWFVEVTRFRDRMVELNQEIDWVPGHIKDGSFGQWLAGARDWSISRNRYWGSPIPVWQSDDPRYPRTDVYGSLDELEADFGVRLTDLHRPAIDELTRPNPDDPTGQSTMRRVPEVLDCWFESGSMPFAQVHYPFENAEWFEDHYPGDFIVEYNGQTRGWFYTLHVLATALFDRPAFRTCLAHGILLGDDGRKMSKSLKNYPNVREVFDRDGADAMRWFLMSSPVLRGGNLIVTEQGIRDSVRQDLLPLGNTWDFLQLY
;
A
#
# COMPACT_ATOMS: atom_id res chain seq x y z
N PHE A 1 -8.49 -12.80 26.65
CA PHE A 1 -9.85 -13.03 27.20
C PHE A 1 -9.85 -13.51 28.65
N GLU A 2 -8.85 -14.24 29.10
CA GLU A 2 -8.74 -14.73 30.47
C GLU A 2 -8.77 -13.63 31.52
N ALA A 3 -8.25 -12.45 31.19
CA ALA A 3 -8.28 -11.28 32.08
C ALA A 3 -9.67 -10.66 32.27
N ASN A 4 -10.65 -10.93 31.41
CA ASN A 4 -11.97 -10.30 31.48
C ASN A 4 -12.71 -10.62 32.78
N THR A 5 -12.68 -11.90 33.19
CA THR A 5 -13.37 -12.34 34.43
C THR A 5 -12.77 -11.72 35.68
N PRO A 6 -11.44 -11.73 35.91
CA PRO A 6 -10.82 -11.01 37.03
C PRO A 6 -11.11 -9.53 37.06
N ILE A 7 -11.02 -8.84 35.88
CA ILE A 7 -11.29 -7.41 35.77
C ILE A 7 -12.75 -7.09 36.12
N THR A 8 -13.69 -7.85 35.55
CA THR A 8 -15.13 -7.67 35.85
C THR A 8 -15.43 -7.86 37.32
N ARG A 9 -14.78 -8.86 37.97
CA ARG A 9 -14.93 -9.08 39.40
C ARG A 9 -14.38 -7.91 40.22
N ALA A 10 -13.16 -7.46 39.93
CA ALA A 10 -12.55 -6.34 40.62
C ALA A 10 -13.38 -5.04 40.50
N LEU A 11 -13.93 -4.75 39.31
CA LEU A 11 -14.81 -3.62 39.10
C LEU A 11 -16.12 -3.74 39.89
N ARG A 12 -16.69 -4.94 39.99
CA ARG A 12 -17.90 -5.20 40.77
C ARG A 12 -17.63 -5.00 42.26
N ASP A 13 -16.54 -5.56 42.77
CA ASP A 13 -16.15 -5.46 44.16
C ASP A 13 -15.84 -4.01 44.56
N ALA A 14 -15.35 -3.20 43.65
CA ALA A 14 -15.12 -1.77 43.84
C ALA A 14 -16.39 -0.90 43.64
N GLY A 15 -17.55 -1.47 43.29
CA GLY A 15 -18.78 -0.73 43.01
C GLY A 15 -18.74 0.11 41.73
N LEU A 16 -17.80 -0.17 40.83
CA LEU A 16 -17.57 0.59 39.58
C LEU A 16 -18.15 -0.11 38.35
N LEU A 17 -18.70 -1.30 38.48
CA LEU A 17 -19.27 -2.04 37.35
C LEU A 17 -20.67 -1.50 37.02
N VAL A 18 -20.80 -0.82 35.90
CA VAL A 18 -22.08 -0.26 35.43
C VAL A 18 -22.95 -1.36 34.80
N ARG A 19 -22.37 -2.17 33.93
CA ARG A 19 -23.09 -3.24 33.19
C ARG A 19 -22.09 -4.30 32.70
N HIS A 20 -22.52 -5.55 32.72
CA HIS A 20 -21.77 -6.68 32.12
C HIS A 20 -22.78 -7.59 31.43
N GLU A 21 -22.57 -7.78 30.12
CA GLU A 21 -23.39 -8.64 29.28
C GLU A 21 -22.52 -9.42 28.32
N THR A 22 -22.99 -10.59 27.96
CA THR A 22 -22.41 -11.35 26.82
C THR A 22 -23.03 -10.82 25.54
N TYR A 23 -22.16 -10.46 24.59
CA TYR A 23 -22.54 -9.95 23.29
C TYR A 23 -21.84 -10.76 22.21
N GLU A 24 -22.61 -11.34 21.29
CA GLU A 24 -22.10 -12.08 20.15
C GLU A 24 -21.92 -11.14 18.96
N HIS A 25 -20.70 -11.03 18.47
CA HIS A 25 -20.35 -10.15 17.34
C HIS A 25 -19.11 -10.68 16.59
N PRO A 26 -18.91 -10.29 15.31
CA PRO A 26 -17.65 -10.56 14.62
C PRO A 26 -16.46 -9.96 15.38
N TYR A 27 -15.42 -10.77 15.59
CA TYR A 27 -14.22 -10.34 16.26
C TYR A 27 -12.99 -10.48 15.36
N PRO A 28 -12.09 -9.49 15.28
CA PRO A 28 -10.94 -9.56 14.41
C PRO A 28 -9.91 -10.57 14.92
N HIS A 29 -9.45 -11.44 14.02
CA HIS A 29 -8.39 -12.41 14.28
C HIS A 29 -7.18 -12.15 13.39
N CYS A 30 -6.01 -12.59 13.84
CA CYS A 30 -4.78 -12.49 13.05
C CYS A 30 -4.87 -13.43 11.83
N TRP A 31 -4.71 -12.89 10.64
CA TRP A 31 -4.79 -13.66 9.39
C TRP A 31 -3.69 -14.74 9.22
N ARG A 32 -2.66 -14.73 10.08
CA ARG A 32 -1.56 -15.73 10.04
C ARG A 32 -1.74 -16.87 11.03
N CYS A 33 -2.13 -16.55 12.26
CA CYS A 33 -2.19 -17.52 13.37
C CYS A 33 -3.58 -17.69 13.96
N ASP A 34 -4.59 -16.99 13.41
CA ASP A 34 -5.98 -17.03 13.82
C ASP A 34 -6.25 -16.66 15.30
N ASN A 35 -5.24 -16.12 15.99
CA ASN A 35 -5.43 -15.63 17.35
C ASN A 35 -6.25 -14.34 17.36
N PRO A 36 -7.13 -14.13 18.36
CA PRO A 36 -7.88 -12.90 18.50
C PRO A 36 -6.95 -11.72 18.73
N LEU A 37 -7.27 -10.59 18.07
CA LEU A 37 -6.53 -9.35 18.21
C LEU A 37 -6.97 -8.58 19.45
N ILE A 38 -6.09 -7.75 20.00
CA ILE A 38 -6.40 -6.83 21.09
C ILE A 38 -6.12 -5.38 20.65
N TYR A 39 -6.91 -4.46 21.17
CA TYR A 39 -6.64 -3.03 21.02
C TYR A 39 -5.58 -2.62 22.04
N ARG A 40 -4.49 -2.03 21.55
CA ARG A 40 -3.40 -1.53 22.38
C ARG A 40 -2.95 -0.18 21.87
N ALA A 41 -2.81 0.78 22.77
CA ALA A 41 -2.16 2.05 22.44
C ALA A 41 -0.65 1.82 22.28
N VAL A 42 -0.11 2.25 21.15
CA VAL A 42 1.33 2.23 20.84
C VAL A 42 1.72 3.57 20.26
N SER A 43 2.96 4.01 20.49
CA SER A 43 3.51 5.15 19.77
C SER A 43 3.63 4.82 18.30
N SER A 44 3.38 5.81 17.45
CA SER A 44 3.46 5.65 15.99
C SER A 44 3.93 6.95 15.37
N TRP A 45 4.61 6.84 14.23
CA TRP A 45 4.96 7.96 13.38
C TRP A 45 3.85 8.19 12.37
N PHE A 46 3.51 9.45 12.14
CA PHE A 46 2.41 9.84 11.27
C PHE A 46 2.88 10.86 10.22
N VAL A 47 2.30 10.75 9.04
CA VAL A 47 2.22 11.86 8.09
C VAL A 47 0.94 12.63 8.39
N GLU A 48 1.05 13.95 8.65
CA GLU A 48 -0.08 14.84 8.91
C GLU A 48 -0.82 15.15 7.60
N VAL A 49 -1.51 14.13 7.06
CA VAL A 49 -2.23 14.21 5.77
C VAL A 49 -3.32 15.27 5.81
N THR A 50 -3.92 15.49 6.97
CA THR A 50 -4.96 16.50 7.17
C THR A 50 -4.49 17.92 6.85
N ARG A 51 -3.19 18.17 6.91
CA ARG A 51 -2.58 19.48 6.60
C ARG A 51 -2.65 19.86 5.12
N PHE A 52 -2.61 18.87 4.23
CA PHE A 52 -2.63 19.08 2.77
C PHE A 52 -3.76 18.31 2.06
N ARG A 53 -4.73 17.83 2.82
CA ARG A 53 -5.88 17.06 2.32
C ARG A 53 -6.63 17.76 1.20
N ASP A 54 -6.91 19.06 1.37
CA ASP A 54 -7.68 19.82 0.39
C ASP A 54 -6.89 19.94 -0.92
N ARG A 55 -5.56 20.07 -0.84
CA ARG A 55 -4.70 20.05 -2.02
C ARG A 55 -4.71 18.70 -2.74
N MET A 56 -4.79 17.59 -2.02
CA MET A 56 -4.98 16.27 -2.66
C MET A 56 -6.29 16.20 -3.44
N VAL A 57 -7.37 16.76 -2.91
CA VAL A 57 -8.68 16.79 -3.60
C VAL A 57 -8.59 17.63 -4.88
N GLU A 58 -7.91 18.78 -4.84
CA GLU A 58 -7.68 19.62 -6.01
C GLU A 58 -6.86 18.89 -7.08
N LEU A 59 -5.71 18.33 -6.71
CA LEU A 59 -4.83 17.62 -7.64
C LEU A 59 -5.48 16.36 -8.25
N ASN A 60 -6.39 15.72 -7.53
CA ASN A 60 -7.16 14.61 -8.10
C ASN A 60 -8.00 15.02 -9.33
N GLN A 61 -8.36 16.31 -9.46
CA GLN A 61 -9.11 16.78 -10.62
C GLN A 61 -8.27 16.76 -11.91
N GLU A 62 -6.95 16.80 -11.79
CA GLU A 62 -6.01 16.72 -12.92
C GLU A 62 -5.82 15.29 -13.45
N ILE A 63 -6.26 14.27 -12.69
CA ILE A 63 -6.13 12.86 -13.06
C ILE A 63 -7.29 12.44 -13.96
N ASP A 64 -6.97 11.74 -15.05
CA ASP A 64 -7.96 11.09 -15.91
C ASP A 64 -8.29 9.69 -15.39
N TRP A 65 -9.49 9.53 -14.83
CA TRP A 65 -9.95 8.28 -14.26
C TRP A 65 -10.82 7.49 -15.23
N VAL A 66 -10.50 6.20 -15.36
CA VAL A 66 -11.31 5.23 -16.10
C VAL A 66 -11.74 4.11 -15.15
N PRO A 67 -13.05 4.01 -14.84
CA PRO A 67 -14.17 4.86 -15.24
C PRO A 67 -14.18 6.21 -14.49
N GLY A 68 -14.67 7.26 -15.15
CA GLY A 68 -14.65 8.64 -14.64
C GLY A 68 -15.34 8.88 -13.30
N HIS A 69 -16.36 8.08 -12.96
CA HIS A 69 -17.09 8.23 -11.69
C HIS A 69 -16.22 7.99 -10.43
N ILE A 70 -15.05 7.35 -10.56
CA ILE A 70 -14.12 7.11 -9.45
C ILE A 70 -13.51 8.41 -8.96
N LYS A 71 -13.28 9.37 -9.86
CA LYS A 71 -12.68 10.69 -9.55
C LYS A 71 -13.35 11.36 -8.34
N ASP A 72 -14.66 11.61 -8.44
CA ASP A 72 -15.45 12.28 -7.41
C ASP A 72 -16.17 11.29 -6.48
N GLY A 73 -16.27 10.03 -6.89
CA GLY A 73 -16.88 8.95 -6.14
C GLY A 73 -15.93 8.36 -5.10
N SER A 74 -15.55 7.09 -5.30
CA SER A 74 -14.81 6.33 -4.28
C SER A 74 -13.46 6.94 -3.91
N PHE A 75 -12.72 7.50 -4.87
CA PHE A 75 -11.43 8.10 -4.59
C PHE A 75 -11.56 9.52 -4.05
N GLY A 76 -12.33 10.40 -4.70
CA GLY A 76 -12.52 11.78 -4.24
C GLY A 76 -13.10 11.86 -2.82
N GLN A 77 -14.10 11.04 -2.51
CA GLN A 77 -14.68 11.00 -1.16
C GLN A 77 -13.70 10.43 -0.12
N TRP A 78 -12.86 9.47 -0.52
CA TRP A 78 -11.81 8.96 0.36
C TRP A 78 -10.78 10.05 0.67
N LEU A 79 -10.36 10.83 -0.32
CA LEU A 79 -9.45 11.96 -0.14
C LEU A 79 -10.06 13.03 0.77
N ALA A 80 -11.31 13.42 0.53
CA ALA A 80 -12.00 14.42 1.34
C ALA A 80 -12.16 13.99 2.82
N GLY A 81 -12.25 12.68 3.08
CA GLY A 81 -12.31 12.09 4.41
C GLY A 81 -10.95 11.65 4.96
N ALA A 82 -9.83 11.94 4.29
CA ALA A 82 -8.52 11.44 4.67
C ALA A 82 -8.12 11.90 6.08
N ARG A 83 -7.50 10.99 6.81
CA ARG A 83 -6.94 11.19 8.15
C ARG A 83 -5.43 11.06 8.11
N ASP A 84 -4.77 11.49 9.18
CA ASP A 84 -3.34 11.29 9.32
C ASP A 84 -2.96 9.83 9.20
N TRP A 85 -1.90 9.59 8.44
CA TRP A 85 -1.46 8.25 8.08
C TRP A 85 -0.35 7.76 8.99
N SER A 86 -0.62 6.71 9.76
CA SER A 86 0.41 6.01 10.53
C SER A 86 1.33 5.23 9.60
N ILE A 87 2.56 5.70 9.46
CA ILE A 87 3.58 5.13 8.58
C ILE A 87 4.54 4.15 9.25
N SER A 88 4.51 4.03 10.58
CA SER A 88 5.37 3.10 11.30
C SER A 88 4.70 1.75 11.55
N ARG A 89 5.52 0.70 11.56
CA ARG A 89 5.10 -0.66 11.89
C ARG A 89 6.06 -1.28 12.89
N ASN A 90 5.49 -1.96 13.89
CA ASN A 90 6.26 -2.70 14.88
C ASN A 90 6.59 -4.09 14.33
N ARG A 91 7.60 -4.16 13.49
CA ARG A 91 8.11 -5.36 12.83
C ARG A 91 9.63 -5.37 12.85
N TYR A 92 10.20 -6.56 12.79
CA TYR A 92 11.66 -6.70 12.70
C TYR A 92 12.18 -6.32 11.31
N TRP A 93 11.57 -6.85 10.25
CA TRP A 93 12.02 -6.65 8.88
C TRP A 93 11.15 -5.65 8.11
N GLY A 94 11.80 -4.75 7.42
CA GLY A 94 11.23 -3.68 6.58
C GLY A 94 12.21 -2.53 6.43
N SER A 95 11.86 -1.47 5.71
CA SER A 95 12.66 -0.25 5.57
C SER A 95 12.71 0.49 6.92
N PRO A 96 13.88 0.60 7.55
CA PRO A 96 14.01 1.26 8.85
C PRO A 96 13.68 2.75 8.76
N ILE A 97 12.99 3.27 9.75
CA ILE A 97 12.76 4.72 9.87
C ILE A 97 14.09 5.41 10.23
N PRO A 98 14.57 6.40 9.44
CA PRO A 98 15.87 7.01 9.62
C PRO A 98 15.85 8.11 10.72
N VAL A 99 15.40 7.74 11.90
CA VAL A 99 15.25 8.65 13.05
C VAL A 99 15.97 8.09 14.25
N TRP A 100 16.81 8.91 14.88
CA TRP A 100 17.49 8.59 16.14
C TRP A 100 16.97 9.46 17.26
N GLN A 101 16.72 8.84 18.40
CA GLN A 101 16.25 9.52 19.61
C GLN A 101 17.16 9.24 20.78
N SER A 102 17.25 10.22 21.69
CA SER A 102 17.92 10.05 22.97
C SER A 102 17.21 8.97 23.80
N ASP A 103 17.99 8.09 24.41
CA ASP A 103 17.48 7.07 25.34
C ASP A 103 17.23 7.62 26.77
N ASP A 104 17.58 8.89 27.02
CA ASP A 104 17.31 9.57 28.29
C ASP A 104 16.29 10.70 28.12
N PRO A 105 15.08 10.57 28.71
CA PRO A 105 14.03 11.59 28.60
C PRO A 105 14.37 12.92 29.27
N ARG A 106 15.42 12.99 30.10
CA ARG A 106 15.92 14.26 30.68
C ARG A 106 16.66 15.13 29.68
N TYR A 107 17.20 14.50 28.62
CA TYR A 107 17.89 15.16 27.53
C TYR A 107 17.26 14.74 26.20
N PRO A 108 16.00 15.20 25.91
CA PRO A 108 15.27 14.79 24.75
C PRO A 108 15.91 15.37 23.48
N ARG A 109 16.22 14.49 22.53
CA ARG A 109 16.71 14.88 21.22
C ARG A 109 16.18 13.90 20.16
N THR A 110 15.85 14.42 19.00
CA THR A 110 15.44 13.63 17.84
C THR A 110 16.18 14.16 16.62
N ASP A 111 16.93 13.29 15.96
CA ASP A 111 17.63 13.58 14.71
C ASP A 111 17.04 12.72 13.59
N VAL A 112 16.84 13.34 12.43
CA VAL A 112 16.28 12.71 11.22
C VAL A 112 17.35 12.81 10.13
N TYR A 113 17.69 11.70 9.50
CA TYR A 113 18.68 11.65 8.44
C TYR A 113 18.01 11.51 7.08
N GLY A 114 18.28 12.45 6.19
CA GLY A 114 17.75 12.50 4.86
C GLY A 114 18.65 11.84 3.80
N SER A 115 19.90 11.53 4.15
CA SER A 115 20.87 10.96 3.22
C SER A 115 21.87 10.04 3.89
N LEU A 116 22.55 9.20 3.07
CA LEU A 116 23.68 8.38 3.53
C LEU A 116 24.87 9.24 3.94
N ASP A 117 25.07 10.39 3.31
CA ASP A 117 26.17 11.30 3.62
C ASP A 117 26.00 11.96 4.98
N GLU A 118 24.77 12.31 5.37
CA GLU A 118 24.46 12.80 6.72
C GLU A 118 24.69 11.72 7.78
N LEU A 119 24.28 10.48 7.50
CA LEU A 119 24.57 9.35 8.40
C LEU A 119 26.06 9.11 8.56
N GLU A 120 26.82 9.09 7.47
CA GLU A 120 28.26 8.90 7.49
C GLU A 120 28.98 10.02 8.23
N ALA A 121 28.54 11.26 8.04
CA ALA A 121 29.12 12.42 8.75
C ALA A 121 28.97 12.33 10.27
N ASP A 122 27.80 11.85 10.75
CA ASP A 122 27.50 11.77 12.18
C ASP A 122 28.04 10.50 12.85
N PHE A 123 28.06 9.37 12.15
CA PHE A 123 28.46 8.07 12.72
C PHE A 123 29.86 7.61 12.31
N GLY A 124 30.48 8.28 11.34
CA GLY A 124 31.84 7.97 10.88
C GLY A 124 31.96 6.65 10.09
N VAL A 125 30.82 6.09 9.66
CA VAL A 125 30.78 4.84 8.92
C VAL A 125 29.71 4.89 7.82
N ARG A 126 30.06 4.46 6.60
CA ARG A 126 29.10 4.31 5.50
C ARG A 126 28.57 2.89 5.46
N LEU A 127 27.28 2.73 5.69
CA LEU A 127 26.61 1.44 5.56
C LEU A 127 26.36 1.11 4.10
N THR A 128 26.56 -0.16 3.76
CA THR A 128 26.15 -0.73 2.44
C THR A 128 24.81 -1.43 2.51
N ASP A 129 24.35 -1.78 3.71
CA ASP A 129 23.05 -2.36 3.97
C ASP A 129 22.37 -1.57 5.10
N LEU A 130 21.21 -0.99 4.80
CA LEU A 130 20.43 -0.20 5.73
C LEU A 130 19.38 -1.03 6.51
N HIS A 131 19.34 -2.35 6.28
CA HIS A 131 18.43 -3.22 7.04
C HIS A 131 18.96 -3.50 8.45
N ARG A 132 18.04 -3.95 9.29
CA ARG A 132 18.40 -4.48 10.61
C ARG A 132 19.14 -5.82 10.45
N PRO A 133 20.14 -6.15 11.29
CA PRO A 133 20.52 -5.40 12.50
C PRO A 133 21.51 -4.25 12.26
N ALA A 134 22.17 -4.19 11.09
CA ALA A 134 23.33 -3.29 10.87
C ALA A 134 23.04 -1.82 11.21
N ILE A 135 21.90 -1.29 10.75
CA ILE A 135 21.55 0.12 11.02
C ILE A 135 21.26 0.40 12.51
N ASP A 136 20.81 -0.59 13.27
CA ASP A 136 20.52 -0.44 14.70
C ASP A 136 21.80 -0.37 15.55
N GLU A 137 22.95 -0.79 15.01
CA GLU A 137 24.26 -0.70 15.67
C GLU A 137 24.81 0.72 15.60
N LEU A 138 24.29 1.57 14.72
CA LEU A 138 24.67 2.98 14.65
C LEU A 138 24.13 3.73 15.89
N THR A 139 25.04 3.99 16.83
CA THR A 139 24.75 4.76 18.04
C THR A 139 25.82 5.80 18.26
N ARG A 140 25.48 6.91 18.91
CA ARG A 140 26.42 7.95 19.29
C ARG A 140 26.01 8.64 20.59
N PRO A 141 26.91 9.32 21.29
CA PRO A 141 26.54 10.15 22.43
C PRO A 141 25.50 11.22 22.04
N ASN A 142 24.60 11.53 22.95
CA ASN A 142 23.71 12.67 22.78
C ASN A 142 24.49 13.98 23.04
N PRO A 143 24.61 14.87 22.04
CA PRO A 143 25.36 16.12 22.21
C PRO A 143 24.68 17.11 23.15
N ASP A 144 23.39 16.95 23.44
CA ASP A 144 22.63 17.81 24.35
C ASP A 144 22.71 17.33 25.81
N ASP A 145 23.36 16.21 26.06
CA ASP A 145 23.59 15.68 27.41
C ASP A 145 25.00 16.07 27.97
N PRO A 146 25.07 17.04 28.89
CA PRO A 146 26.34 17.45 29.46
C PRO A 146 26.99 16.37 30.34
N THR A 147 26.25 15.34 30.73
CA THR A 147 26.80 14.22 31.52
C THR A 147 27.46 13.15 30.65
N GLY A 148 27.19 13.15 29.35
CA GLY A 148 27.70 12.18 28.38
C GLY A 148 27.20 10.74 28.58
N GLN A 149 26.11 10.54 29.31
CA GLN A 149 25.61 9.21 29.66
C GLN A 149 24.50 8.75 28.68
N SER A 150 23.75 9.67 28.08
CA SER A 150 22.70 9.33 27.14
C SER A 150 23.19 9.06 25.72
N THR A 151 22.53 8.14 25.05
CA THR A 151 22.90 7.66 23.72
C THR A 151 21.78 7.92 22.73
N MET A 152 22.14 8.40 21.56
CA MET A 152 21.24 8.46 20.40
C MET A 152 21.09 7.07 19.80
N ARG A 153 19.85 6.57 19.73
CA ARG A 153 19.52 5.25 19.18
C ARG A 153 18.41 5.38 18.13
N ARG A 154 18.50 4.58 17.09
CA ARG A 154 17.44 4.54 16.08
C ARG A 154 16.14 4.04 16.71
N VAL A 155 15.01 4.64 16.29
CA VAL A 155 13.67 4.15 16.65
C VAL A 155 13.47 2.72 16.11
N PRO A 156 12.87 1.78 16.89
CA PRO A 156 12.85 0.37 16.51
C PRO A 156 11.89 0.04 15.36
N GLU A 157 10.99 0.95 15.02
CA GLU A 157 9.99 0.76 14.01
C GLU A 157 10.59 0.74 12.59
N VAL A 158 9.83 0.15 11.67
CA VAL A 158 10.06 0.19 10.22
C VAL A 158 8.91 0.90 9.53
N LEU A 159 9.12 1.34 8.31
CA LEU A 159 8.08 1.97 7.49
C LEU A 159 6.99 0.96 7.10
N ASP A 160 5.79 1.47 6.90
CA ASP A 160 4.69 0.73 6.28
C ASP A 160 5.05 0.37 4.84
N CYS A 161 4.75 -0.86 4.43
CA CYS A 161 4.93 -1.31 3.04
C CYS A 161 4.17 -0.43 2.01
N TRP A 162 3.11 0.24 2.44
CA TRP A 162 2.40 1.20 1.62
C TRP A 162 3.16 2.53 1.44
N PHE A 163 4.01 2.90 2.38
CA PHE A 163 4.96 3.99 2.21
C PHE A 163 6.01 3.62 1.17
N GLU A 164 6.57 2.42 1.25
CA GLU A 164 7.53 1.91 0.27
C GLU A 164 6.93 1.87 -1.14
N SER A 165 5.74 1.29 -1.31
CA SER A 165 5.08 1.24 -2.61
C SER A 165 4.63 2.61 -3.14
N GLY A 166 4.26 3.52 -2.25
CA GLY A 166 3.91 4.89 -2.60
C GLY A 166 5.12 5.75 -3.00
N SER A 167 6.31 5.40 -2.50
CA SER A 167 7.57 6.08 -2.85
C SER A 167 8.21 5.57 -4.14
N MET A 168 7.71 4.49 -4.73
CA MET A 168 8.30 3.81 -5.89
C MET A 168 8.69 4.77 -7.03
N PRO A 169 7.88 5.78 -7.44
CA PRO A 169 8.20 6.61 -8.58
C PRO A 169 9.56 7.35 -8.47
N PHE A 170 9.93 7.76 -7.27
CA PHE A 170 11.18 8.48 -7.01
C PHE A 170 12.25 7.61 -6.37
N ALA A 171 11.86 6.65 -5.54
CA ALA A 171 12.81 5.77 -4.87
C ALA A 171 13.53 4.82 -5.85
N GLN A 172 12.86 4.31 -6.89
CA GLN A 172 13.46 3.40 -7.87
C GLN A 172 14.63 4.00 -8.65
N VAL A 173 14.69 5.32 -8.75
CA VAL A 173 15.77 6.05 -9.46
C VAL A 173 16.68 6.80 -8.50
N HIS A 174 16.52 6.62 -7.20
CA HIS A 174 17.28 7.28 -6.14
C HIS A 174 17.21 8.81 -6.20
N TYR A 175 16.07 9.35 -6.62
CA TYR A 175 15.83 10.80 -6.63
C TYR A 175 15.77 11.33 -5.16
N PRO A 176 16.31 12.53 -4.84
CA PRO A 176 16.93 13.50 -5.75
C PRO A 176 18.44 13.33 -5.94
N PHE A 177 19.06 12.31 -5.36
CA PHE A 177 20.53 12.14 -5.31
C PHE A 177 21.10 11.65 -6.65
N GLU A 178 20.31 10.86 -7.37
CA GLU A 178 20.66 10.32 -8.70
C GLU A 178 19.48 10.51 -9.65
N ASN A 179 19.77 10.48 -10.97
CA ASN A 179 18.77 10.44 -12.05
C ASN A 179 17.70 11.56 -11.98
N ALA A 180 18.03 12.74 -11.44
CA ALA A 180 17.07 13.82 -11.24
C ALA A 180 16.45 14.30 -12.57
N GLU A 181 17.25 14.46 -13.63
CA GLU A 181 16.78 14.85 -14.97
C GLU A 181 15.80 13.80 -15.53
N TRP A 182 16.16 12.53 -15.44
CA TRP A 182 15.25 11.45 -15.86
C TRP A 182 13.92 11.47 -15.10
N PHE A 183 13.97 11.68 -13.79
CA PHE A 183 12.76 11.73 -12.96
C PHE A 183 11.85 12.89 -13.37
N GLU A 184 12.39 14.09 -13.55
CA GLU A 184 11.60 15.26 -13.93
C GLU A 184 10.94 15.11 -15.32
N ASP A 185 11.59 14.40 -16.25
CA ASP A 185 11.04 14.13 -17.57
C ASP A 185 9.96 13.01 -17.57
N HIS A 186 9.99 12.10 -16.59
CA HIS A 186 9.13 10.92 -16.54
C HIS A 186 8.08 10.95 -15.42
N TYR A 187 8.04 12.01 -14.63
CA TYR A 187 7.08 12.16 -13.54
C TYR A 187 6.18 13.39 -13.76
N PRO A 188 4.85 13.29 -13.58
CA PRO A 188 4.09 12.10 -13.16
C PRO A 188 4.05 10.98 -14.21
N GLY A 189 3.81 9.74 -13.78
CA GLY A 189 3.64 8.61 -14.69
C GLY A 189 2.45 8.81 -15.63
N ASP A 190 2.57 8.39 -16.91
CA ASP A 190 1.50 8.61 -17.89
C ASP A 190 0.27 7.75 -17.62
N PHE A 191 0.48 6.50 -17.19
CA PHE A 191 -0.60 5.52 -17.03
C PHE A 191 -0.32 4.51 -15.94
N ILE A 192 -1.33 4.26 -15.10
CA ILE A 192 -1.34 3.15 -14.16
C ILE A 192 -2.66 2.36 -14.25
N VAL A 193 -2.61 1.08 -13.91
CA VAL A 193 -3.78 0.20 -13.90
C VAL A 193 -3.72 -0.77 -12.72
N GLU A 194 -4.82 -0.83 -11.97
CA GLU A 194 -5.05 -1.81 -10.92
C GLU A 194 -6.55 -1.92 -10.61
N TYR A 195 -6.95 -2.88 -9.77
CA TYR A 195 -8.35 -3.00 -9.40
C TYR A 195 -8.81 -1.86 -8.48
N ASN A 196 -10.09 -1.55 -8.52
CA ASN A 196 -10.70 -0.39 -7.85
C ASN A 196 -10.49 -0.33 -6.33
N GLY A 197 -10.15 -1.44 -5.67
CA GLY A 197 -9.80 -1.45 -4.24
C GLY A 197 -8.55 -0.64 -3.91
N GLN A 198 -7.68 -0.38 -4.90
CA GLN A 198 -6.48 0.44 -4.74
C GLN A 198 -6.78 1.94 -4.55
N THR A 199 -8.01 2.36 -4.70
CA THR A 199 -8.46 3.71 -4.27
C THR A 199 -8.23 3.96 -2.77
N ARG A 200 -8.17 2.88 -1.97
CA ARG A 200 -7.80 2.91 -0.54
C ARG A 200 -6.48 2.20 -0.24
N GLY A 201 -5.64 2.05 -1.23
CA GLY A 201 -4.34 1.38 -1.15
C GLY A 201 -3.29 2.15 -1.96
N TRP A 202 -2.76 1.53 -3.02
CA TRP A 202 -1.64 2.07 -3.77
C TRP A 202 -1.91 3.41 -4.45
N PHE A 203 -3.07 3.62 -5.07
CA PHE A 203 -3.41 4.92 -5.67
C PHE A 203 -3.40 6.04 -4.64
N TYR A 204 -3.93 5.76 -3.44
CA TYR A 204 -3.96 6.72 -2.35
C TYR A 204 -2.56 7.06 -1.85
N THR A 205 -1.72 6.07 -1.57
CA THR A 205 -0.39 6.31 -1.02
C THR A 205 0.54 6.99 -2.03
N LEU A 206 0.44 6.65 -3.33
CA LEU A 206 1.10 7.39 -4.40
C LEU A 206 0.70 8.87 -4.38
N HIS A 207 -0.60 9.14 -4.29
CA HIS A 207 -1.14 10.51 -4.34
C HIS A 207 -0.79 11.33 -3.09
N VAL A 208 -0.80 10.70 -1.90
CA VAL A 208 -0.35 11.34 -0.65
C VAL A 208 1.10 11.81 -0.76
N LEU A 209 2.02 10.92 -1.15
CA LEU A 209 3.44 11.25 -1.24
C LEU A 209 3.72 12.24 -2.36
N ALA A 210 3.04 12.11 -3.50
CA ALA A 210 3.15 13.04 -4.62
C ALA A 210 2.73 14.46 -4.24
N THR A 211 1.59 14.59 -3.57
CA THR A 211 1.10 15.89 -3.09
C THR A 211 2.06 16.50 -2.08
N ALA A 212 2.50 15.70 -1.09
CA ALA A 212 3.36 16.20 -0.02
C ALA A 212 4.75 16.64 -0.48
N LEU A 213 5.34 15.93 -1.46
CA LEU A 213 6.72 16.13 -1.89
C LEU A 213 6.85 17.01 -3.15
N PHE A 214 5.89 16.93 -4.06
CA PHE A 214 6.01 17.50 -5.41
C PHE A 214 4.88 18.46 -5.80
N ASP A 215 3.84 18.56 -4.98
CA ASP A 215 2.64 19.38 -5.26
C ASP A 215 2.02 19.11 -6.64
N ARG A 216 2.04 17.85 -7.08
CA ARG A 216 1.47 17.38 -8.36
C ARG A 216 0.97 15.94 -8.24
N PRO A 217 0.06 15.48 -9.15
CA PRO A 217 -0.37 14.08 -9.15
C PRO A 217 0.80 13.10 -9.37
N ALA A 218 0.67 11.87 -8.88
CA ALA A 218 1.68 10.83 -9.15
C ALA A 218 1.55 10.22 -10.55
N PHE A 219 0.36 10.32 -11.16
CA PHE A 219 0.02 9.75 -12.46
C PHE A 219 -1.03 10.59 -13.16
N ARG A 220 -1.03 10.54 -14.50
CA ARG A 220 -1.95 11.30 -15.36
C ARG A 220 -3.25 10.55 -15.61
N THR A 221 -3.15 9.25 -15.94
CA THR A 221 -4.30 8.39 -16.24
C THR A 221 -4.29 7.18 -15.35
N CYS A 222 -5.44 6.88 -14.75
CA CYS A 222 -5.63 5.69 -13.93
C CYS A 222 -6.82 4.87 -14.42
N LEU A 223 -6.57 3.63 -14.86
CA LEU A 223 -7.61 2.66 -15.11
C LEU A 223 -7.81 1.82 -13.84
N ALA A 224 -8.95 2.02 -13.18
CA ALA A 224 -9.34 1.29 -11.99
C ALA A 224 -10.38 0.22 -12.36
N HIS A 225 -9.91 -0.97 -12.66
CA HIS A 225 -10.79 -2.06 -13.13
C HIS A 225 -11.61 -2.70 -11.99
N GLY A 226 -12.65 -3.44 -12.37
CA GLY A 226 -13.47 -4.21 -11.43
C GLY A 226 -12.74 -5.40 -10.82
N ILE A 227 -13.43 -6.14 -9.97
CA ILE A 227 -12.86 -7.30 -9.28
C ILE A 227 -12.99 -8.54 -10.18
N LEU A 228 -11.88 -9.29 -10.30
CA LEU A 228 -11.90 -10.63 -10.89
C LEU A 228 -12.35 -11.64 -9.85
N LEU A 229 -13.40 -12.38 -10.19
CA LEU A 229 -14.00 -13.40 -9.36
C LEU A 229 -13.71 -14.79 -9.96
N GLY A 230 -13.55 -15.77 -9.09
CA GLY A 230 -13.50 -17.17 -9.50
C GLY A 230 -14.87 -17.65 -9.99
N ASP A 231 -14.91 -18.87 -10.50
CA ASP A 231 -16.15 -19.55 -10.93
C ASP A 231 -17.16 -19.74 -9.78
N ASP A 232 -16.67 -19.71 -8.54
CA ASP A 232 -17.46 -19.72 -7.31
C ASP A 232 -18.06 -18.35 -6.94
N GLY A 233 -17.84 -17.31 -7.76
CA GLY A 233 -18.31 -15.93 -7.53
C GLY A 233 -17.58 -15.18 -6.42
N ARG A 234 -16.57 -15.77 -5.78
CA ARG A 234 -15.75 -15.10 -4.76
C ARG A 234 -14.51 -14.46 -5.37
N LYS A 235 -13.98 -13.41 -4.71
CA LYS A 235 -12.73 -12.79 -5.14
C LYS A 235 -11.63 -13.85 -5.26
N MET A 236 -10.90 -13.82 -6.38
CA MET A 236 -9.77 -14.71 -6.60
C MET A 236 -8.71 -14.55 -5.51
N SER A 237 -8.24 -15.65 -4.97
CA SER A 237 -7.18 -15.65 -3.98
C SER A 237 -6.29 -16.89 -4.08
N LYS A 238 -5.01 -16.73 -3.72
CA LYS A 238 -4.04 -17.83 -3.67
C LYS A 238 -4.44 -18.92 -2.70
N SER A 239 -5.09 -18.57 -1.58
CA SER A 239 -5.57 -19.52 -0.58
C SER A 239 -6.75 -20.36 -1.05
N LEU A 240 -7.66 -19.75 -1.82
CA LEU A 240 -8.82 -20.45 -2.37
C LEU A 240 -8.48 -21.23 -3.65
N LYS A 241 -7.44 -20.83 -4.38
CA LYS A 241 -7.07 -21.40 -5.70
C LYS A 241 -8.25 -21.45 -6.68
N ASN A 242 -9.15 -20.48 -6.59
CA ASN A 242 -10.39 -20.38 -7.34
C ASN A 242 -10.23 -19.59 -8.65
N TYR A 243 -9.14 -19.83 -9.36
CA TYR A 243 -8.87 -19.21 -10.65
C TYR A 243 -8.16 -20.20 -11.58
N PRO A 244 -8.33 -20.05 -12.91
CA PRO A 244 -7.67 -20.88 -13.90
C PRO A 244 -6.13 -20.73 -13.80
N ASN A 245 -5.41 -21.82 -14.06
CA ASN A 245 -3.97 -21.75 -14.21
C ASN A 245 -3.64 -21.01 -15.51
N VAL A 246 -3.04 -19.83 -15.38
CA VAL A 246 -2.77 -18.93 -16.51
C VAL A 246 -1.89 -19.60 -17.59
N ARG A 247 -0.89 -20.41 -17.19
CA ARG A 247 -0.02 -21.10 -18.15
C ARG A 247 -0.78 -22.15 -18.95
N GLU A 248 -1.61 -22.96 -18.28
CA GLU A 248 -2.42 -23.98 -18.95
C GLU A 248 -3.43 -23.35 -19.93
N VAL A 249 -4.01 -22.19 -19.55
CA VAL A 249 -4.89 -21.43 -20.45
C VAL A 249 -4.12 -20.91 -21.66
N PHE A 250 -2.91 -20.36 -21.47
CA PHE A 250 -2.09 -19.86 -22.57
C PHE A 250 -1.65 -20.97 -23.51
N ASP A 251 -1.27 -22.13 -22.98
CA ASP A 251 -0.84 -23.27 -23.77
C ASP A 251 -2.00 -23.87 -24.58
N ARG A 252 -3.21 -23.84 -24.05
CA ARG A 252 -4.39 -24.44 -24.68
C ARG A 252 -5.16 -23.49 -25.57
N ASP A 253 -5.43 -22.27 -25.10
CA ASP A 253 -6.36 -21.34 -25.72
C ASP A 253 -5.65 -20.12 -26.34
N GLY A 254 -4.38 -19.90 -25.96
CA GLY A 254 -3.57 -18.78 -26.40
C GLY A 254 -3.71 -17.53 -25.51
N ALA A 255 -2.68 -16.70 -25.49
CA ALA A 255 -2.67 -15.46 -24.71
C ALA A 255 -3.70 -14.43 -25.23
N ASP A 256 -3.93 -14.40 -26.54
CA ASP A 256 -4.89 -13.48 -27.14
C ASP A 256 -6.34 -13.79 -26.78
N ALA A 257 -6.68 -15.05 -26.55
CA ALA A 257 -7.98 -15.46 -26.03
C ALA A 257 -8.24 -14.85 -24.64
N MET A 258 -7.28 -14.96 -23.75
CA MET A 258 -7.36 -14.36 -22.41
C MET A 258 -7.44 -12.84 -22.49
N ARG A 259 -6.59 -12.21 -23.30
CA ARG A 259 -6.60 -10.75 -23.49
C ARG A 259 -7.94 -10.27 -24.04
N TRP A 260 -8.47 -10.92 -25.06
CA TRP A 260 -9.77 -10.57 -25.62
C TRP A 260 -10.90 -10.70 -24.61
N PHE A 261 -10.94 -11.81 -23.89
CA PHE A 261 -11.93 -12.06 -22.85
C PHE A 261 -11.92 -10.96 -21.78
N LEU A 262 -10.74 -10.57 -21.31
CA LEU A 262 -10.61 -9.51 -20.30
C LEU A 262 -10.97 -8.13 -20.87
N MET A 263 -10.41 -7.78 -22.03
CA MET A 263 -10.54 -6.44 -22.62
C MET A 263 -11.94 -6.15 -23.17
N SER A 264 -12.69 -7.16 -23.60
CA SER A 264 -14.08 -7.00 -24.06
C SER A 264 -15.12 -7.01 -22.93
N SER A 265 -14.70 -7.36 -21.70
CA SER A 265 -15.57 -7.54 -20.56
C SER A 265 -15.93 -6.24 -19.83
N PRO A 266 -16.94 -6.25 -18.94
CA PRO A 266 -17.27 -5.11 -18.09
C PRO A 266 -16.17 -4.71 -17.10
N VAL A 267 -15.14 -5.54 -16.90
CA VAL A 267 -14.10 -5.31 -15.88
C VAL A 267 -13.36 -4.00 -16.11
N LEU A 268 -13.11 -3.61 -17.34
CA LEU A 268 -12.46 -2.33 -17.68
C LEU A 268 -13.35 -1.10 -17.42
N ARG A 269 -14.64 -1.33 -17.20
CA ARG A 269 -15.62 -0.27 -16.88
C ARG A 269 -15.99 -0.26 -15.40
N GLY A 270 -15.16 -0.93 -14.55
CA GLY A 270 -15.37 -1.04 -13.11
C GLY A 270 -16.35 -2.13 -12.67
N GLY A 271 -16.95 -2.89 -13.60
CA GLY A 271 -17.81 -4.05 -13.31
C GLY A 271 -16.98 -5.27 -12.88
N ASN A 272 -17.55 -6.15 -12.06
CA ASN A 272 -16.90 -7.41 -11.72
C ASN A 272 -16.99 -8.41 -12.87
N LEU A 273 -16.00 -9.31 -12.96
CA LEU A 273 -15.94 -10.35 -13.97
C LEU A 273 -15.69 -11.71 -13.31
N ILE A 274 -16.58 -12.67 -13.57
CA ILE A 274 -16.33 -14.07 -13.24
C ILE A 274 -15.46 -14.66 -14.36
N VAL A 275 -14.27 -15.10 -14.02
CA VAL A 275 -13.30 -15.67 -14.97
C VAL A 275 -13.48 -17.17 -14.99
N THR A 276 -13.93 -17.69 -16.13
CA THR A 276 -14.08 -19.13 -16.38
C THR A 276 -13.26 -19.56 -17.59
N GLU A 277 -12.75 -20.78 -17.58
CA GLU A 277 -12.06 -21.34 -18.75
C GLU A 277 -12.98 -21.41 -19.98
N GLN A 278 -14.26 -21.69 -19.77
CA GLN A 278 -15.22 -21.72 -20.85
C GLN A 278 -15.42 -20.35 -21.51
N GLY A 279 -15.51 -19.27 -20.71
CA GLY A 279 -15.62 -17.91 -21.24
C GLY A 279 -14.41 -17.52 -22.10
N ILE A 280 -13.21 -17.95 -21.70
CA ILE A 280 -11.99 -17.71 -22.48
C ILE A 280 -12.04 -18.49 -23.81
N ARG A 281 -12.43 -19.77 -23.81
CA ARG A 281 -12.60 -20.57 -25.03
C ARG A 281 -13.68 -20.03 -25.97
N ASP A 282 -14.74 -19.48 -25.39
CA ASP A 282 -15.81 -18.88 -26.19
C ASP A 282 -15.32 -17.65 -26.96
N SER A 283 -14.38 -16.86 -26.39
CA SER A 283 -13.72 -15.75 -27.10
C SER A 283 -12.93 -16.24 -28.33
N VAL A 284 -12.25 -17.39 -28.24
CA VAL A 284 -11.58 -17.99 -29.40
C VAL A 284 -12.62 -18.32 -30.49
N ARG A 285 -13.66 -19.02 -30.10
CA ARG A 285 -14.64 -19.57 -31.06
C ARG A 285 -15.54 -18.49 -31.67
N GLN A 286 -15.94 -17.49 -30.89
CA GLN A 286 -16.91 -16.49 -31.31
C GLN A 286 -16.25 -15.26 -31.96
N ASP A 287 -15.01 -14.96 -31.61
CA ASP A 287 -14.35 -13.74 -32.04
C ASP A 287 -13.09 -14.02 -32.89
N LEU A 288 -12.09 -14.73 -32.32
CA LEU A 288 -10.79 -14.87 -32.97
C LEU A 288 -10.81 -15.79 -34.21
N LEU A 289 -11.50 -16.93 -34.13
CA LEU A 289 -11.64 -17.83 -35.30
C LEU A 289 -12.41 -17.21 -36.45
N PRO A 290 -13.58 -16.57 -36.25
CA PRO A 290 -14.26 -15.87 -37.33
C PRO A 290 -13.40 -14.78 -37.98
N LEU A 291 -12.61 -14.02 -37.19
CA LEU A 291 -11.70 -13.02 -37.73
C LEU A 291 -10.62 -13.65 -38.61
N GLY A 292 -9.96 -14.72 -38.11
CA GLY A 292 -8.95 -15.47 -38.87
C GLY A 292 -9.54 -16.05 -40.16
N ASN A 293 -10.70 -16.73 -40.07
CA ASN A 293 -11.38 -17.33 -41.24
C ASN A 293 -11.78 -16.26 -42.27
N THR A 294 -12.18 -15.07 -41.84
CA THR A 294 -12.50 -13.95 -42.75
C THR A 294 -11.24 -13.46 -43.45
N TRP A 295 -10.11 -13.37 -42.76
CA TRP A 295 -8.85 -13.01 -43.37
C TRP A 295 -8.39 -14.06 -44.38
N ASP A 296 -8.43 -15.34 -44.00
CA ASP A 296 -8.05 -16.46 -44.91
C ASP A 296 -8.92 -16.49 -46.15
N PHE A 297 -10.23 -16.26 -45.98
CA PHE A 297 -11.16 -16.15 -47.12
C PHE A 297 -10.80 -15.00 -48.06
N LEU A 298 -10.49 -13.81 -47.50
CA LEU A 298 -10.05 -12.66 -48.29
C LEU A 298 -8.79 -12.92 -49.11
N GLN A 299 -7.86 -13.75 -48.57
CA GLN A 299 -6.64 -14.09 -49.29
C GLN A 299 -6.81 -15.08 -50.43
N LEU A 300 -7.92 -15.83 -50.43
CA LEU A 300 -8.22 -16.81 -51.46
C LEU A 300 -8.83 -16.18 -52.73
N TYR A 301 -9.38 -14.98 -52.62
CA TYR A 301 -10.03 -14.21 -53.69
C TYR A 301 -9.41 -12.84 -53.87
#